data_6c34c84db199d7e9a58aea9daac4b1da
#
_entry.id   6c34c84db199d7e9a58aea9daac4b1da
#
_cell.length_a   1.000
_cell.length_b   1.000
_cell.length_c   1.000
_cell.angle_alpha   90.00
_cell.angle_beta   90.00
_cell.angle_gamma   90.00
#
_symmetry.space_group_name_H-M   'P 1'
#
loop_
_entity.id
_entity.type
_entity.pdbx_description
1 polymer ?
#
loop_
_entity_poly.entity_id
_entity_poly.type
_entity_poly.pdbx_seq_one_letter_code
_entity_poly.pdbx_strand_id
1 'polypeptide(L)' 'MSTTSATVSLLRWLRRQMREATPTRERLEAAIANDDPNEARRVVNGMDFNDAQRRHVESLLAEWERERTKS' A
#
# COMPACT_ATOMS: atom_id res chain seq x y z
N MET A 1 -10.08 7.85 13.39
CA MET A 1 -9.38 7.04 12.40
C MET A 1 -9.70 7.53 11.02
N SER A 2 -8.73 8.06 10.36
CA SER A 2 -8.93 8.52 8.99
C SER A 2 -8.42 7.47 8.02
N THR A 3 -9.35 6.75 7.42
CA THR A 3 -9.03 5.85 6.32
C THR A 3 -9.11 6.66 5.05
N THR A 4 -8.00 6.84 4.37
CA THR A 4 -7.98 7.61 3.13
C THR A 4 -8.49 6.75 1.98
N SER A 5 -8.95 7.42 0.90
CA SER A 5 -9.36 6.71 -0.32
C SER A 5 -8.21 5.90 -0.89
N ALA A 6 -7.00 6.46 -0.81
CA ALA A 6 -5.80 5.81 -1.32
C ALA A 6 -5.52 4.50 -0.58
N THR A 7 -5.66 4.48 0.76
CA THR A 7 -5.41 3.26 1.53
C THR A 7 -6.46 2.19 1.24
N VAL A 8 -7.72 2.58 1.07
CA VAL A 8 -8.78 1.63 0.72
C VAL A 8 -8.51 1.03 -0.66
N SER A 9 -8.14 1.87 -1.62
CA SER A 9 -7.84 1.42 -2.98
C SER A 9 -6.63 0.50 -2.99
N LEU A 10 -5.60 0.86 -2.23
CA LEU A 10 -4.38 0.06 -2.13
C LEU A 10 -4.67 -1.32 -1.54
N LEU A 11 -5.45 -1.35 -0.48
CA LEU A 11 -5.80 -2.61 0.19
C LEU A 11 -6.59 -3.53 -0.75
N ARG A 12 -7.57 -2.97 -1.46
CA ARG A 12 -8.36 -3.74 -2.43
C ARG A 12 -7.48 -4.28 -3.56
N TRP A 13 -6.62 -3.43 -4.09
CA TRP A 13 -5.72 -3.82 -5.16
C TRP A 13 -4.78 -4.93 -4.70
N LEU A 14 -4.23 -4.77 -3.50
CA LEU A 14 -3.31 -5.75 -2.93
C LEU A 14 -3.97 -7.13 -2.79
N ARG A 15 -5.19 -7.16 -2.26
CA ARG A 15 -5.92 -8.41 -2.08
C ARG A 15 -6.26 -9.08 -3.41
N ARG A 16 -6.44 -8.27 -4.45
CA ARG A 16 -6.70 -8.79 -5.78
C ARG A 16 -5.44 -9.39 -6.40
N GLN A 17 -4.29 -8.76 -6.17
CA GLN A 17 -3.02 -9.21 -6.72
C GLN A 17 -2.45 -10.38 -5.93
N MET A 18 -2.63 -10.39 -4.63
CA MET A 18 -2.07 -11.40 -3.74
C MET A 18 -3.20 -12.05 -2.96
N ARG A 19 -3.75 -13.11 -3.53
CA ARG A 19 -4.89 -13.79 -2.91
C ARG A 19 -4.49 -14.57 -1.66
N GLU A 20 -3.26 -15.04 -1.60
CA GLU A 20 -2.78 -15.77 -0.44
C GLU A 20 -2.26 -14.83 0.64
N ALA A 21 -2.54 -15.15 1.88
CA ALA A 21 -2.07 -14.38 3.03
C ALA A 21 -0.61 -14.72 3.31
N THR A 22 0.30 -14.15 2.55
CA THR A 22 1.74 -14.31 2.77
C THR A 22 2.20 -13.35 3.86
N PRO A 23 3.34 -13.64 4.52
CA PRO A 23 3.90 -12.69 5.51
C PRO A 23 4.14 -11.30 4.92
N THR A 24 4.55 -11.23 3.65
CA THR A 24 4.78 -9.95 2.98
C THR A 24 3.48 -9.15 2.84
N ARG A 25 2.40 -9.82 2.43
CA ARG A 25 1.10 -9.17 2.33
C ARG A 25 0.62 -8.69 3.68
N GLU A 26 0.80 -9.51 4.71
CA GLU A 26 0.38 -9.15 6.06
C GLU A 26 1.15 -7.93 6.58
N ARG A 27 2.45 -7.86 6.28
CA ARG A 27 3.25 -6.70 6.66
C ARG A 27 2.77 -5.42 5.98
N LEU A 28 2.41 -5.53 4.71
CA LEU A 28 1.91 -4.37 3.98
C LEU A 28 0.53 -3.95 4.51
N GLU A 29 -0.33 -4.91 4.80
CA GLU A 29 -1.64 -4.61 5.39
C GLU A 29 -1.48 -3.95 6.76
N ALA A 30 -0.54 -4.42 7.56
CA ALA A 30 -0.26 -3.81 8.85
C ALA A 30 0.23 -2.37 8.71
N ALA A 31 1.09 -2.11 7.73
CA ALA A 31 1.56 -0.75 7.47
C ALA A 31 0.41 0.17 7.07
N ILE A 32 -0.53 -0.35 6.27
CA ILE A 32 -1.72 0.41 5.89
C ILE A 32 -2.59 0.69 7.13
N ALA A 33 -2.80 -0.33 7.96
CA ALA A 33 -3.61 -0.19 9.16
C ALA A 33 -3.01 0.79 10.17
N ASN A 34 -1.67 0.87 10.22
CA ASN A 34 -0.95 1.79 11.10
C ASN A 34 -0.74 3.16 10.48
N ASP A 35 -1.23 3.37 9.27
CA ASP A 35 -1.06 4.64 8.54
C ASP A 35 0.42 5.01 8.41
N ASP A 36 1.23 4.02 8.02
CA ASP A 36 2.67 4.16 7.91
C ASP A 36 3.13 3.95 6.46
N PRO A 37 3.09 5.01 5.63
CA PRO A 37 3.49 4.88 4.22
C PRO A 37 4.97 4.59 4.04
N ASN A 38 5.81 4.97 5.00
CA ASN A 38 7.24 4.69 4.92
C ASN A 38 7.51 3.18 5.00
N GLU A 39 6.85 2.51 5.95
CA GLU A 39 6.97 1.07 6.06
C GLU A 39 6.33 0.37 4.86
N ALA A 40 5.19 0.88 4.41
CA ALA A 40 4.54 0.34 3.22
C ALA A 40 5.47 0.40 2.01
N ARG A 41 6.17 1.51 1.84
CA ARG A 41 7.11 1.69 0.73
C ARG A 41 8.28 0.71 0.83
N ARG A 42 8.78 0.46 2.03
CA ARG A 42 9.84 -0.52 2.25
C ARG A 42 9.40 -1.92 1.82
N VAL A 43 8.19 -2.30 2.24
CA VAL A 43 7.65 -3.62 1.90
C VAL A 43 7.48 -3.74 0.38
N VAL A 44 6.93 -2.71 -0.25
CA VAL A 44 6.72 -2.69 -1.70
C VAL A 44 8.05 -2.82 -2.45
N ASN A 45 9.08 -2.13 -1.99
CA ASN A 45 10.39 -2.18 -2.62
C ASN A 45 11.01 -3.58 -2.57
N GLY A 46 10.65 -4.37 -1.58
CA GLY A 46 11.10 -5.75 -1.46
C GLY A 46 10.23 -6.76 -2.20
N MET A 47 9.12 -6.32 -2.77
CA MET A 47 8.20 -7.21 -3.48
C MET A 47 8.56 -7.32 -4.96
N ASP A 48 8.24 -8.46 -5.55
CA ASP A 48 8.56 -8.75 -6.93
C ASP A 48 7.41 -8.35 -7.86
N PHE A 49 7.12 -7.06 -7.89
CA PHE A 49 6.12 -6.51 -8.79
C PHE A 49 6.70 -6.22 -10.16
N ASN A 50 5.89 -6.40 -11.22
CA ASN A 50 6.29 -5.96 -12.55
C ASN A 50 6.16 -4.44 -12.64
N ASP A 51 6.58 -3.85 -13.77
CA ASP A 51 6.61 -2.40 -13.94
C ASP A 51 5.22 -1.78 -13.83
N ALA A 52 4.21 -2.41 -14.40
CA ALA A 52 2.84 -1.90 -14.34
C ALA A 52 2.30 -1.92 -12.92
N GLN A 53 2.54 -3.01 -12.19
CA GLN A 53 2.11 -3.13 -10.80
C GLN A 53 2.85 -2.11 -9.93
N ARG A 54 4.13 -1.93 -10.15
CA ARG A 54 4.94 -0.98 -9.38
C ARG A 54 4.47 0.45 -9.60
N ARG A 55 4.17 0.83 -10.84
CA ARG A 55 3.64 2.17 -11.13
C ARG A 55 2.34 2.41 -10.41
N HIS A 56 1.45 1.42 -10.44
CA HIS A 56 0.15 1.56 -9.82
C HIS A 56 0.26 1.72 -8.31
N VAL A 57 1.06 0.88 -7.66
CA VAL A 57 1.21 0.94 -6.22
C VAL A 57 1.94 2.22 -5.78
N GLU A 58 2.92 2.67 -6.55
CA GLU A 58 3.60 3.92 -6.22
C GLU A 58 2.69 5.13 -6.36
N SER A 59 1.79 5.11 -7.34
CA SER A 59 0.78 6.15 -7.49
C SER A 59 -0.13 6.21 -6.27
N LEU A 60 -0.57 5.05 -5.78
CA LEU A 60 -1.40 4.99 -4.58
C LEU A 60 -0.64 5.42 -3.32
N LEU A 61 0.62 5.06 -3.21
CA LEU A 61 1.46 5.50 -2.10
C LEU A 61 1.63 7.01 -2.10
N ALA A 62 1.85 7.60 -3.27
CA ALA A 62 1.98 9.05 -3.40
C ALA A 62 0.69 9.77 -3.01
N GLU A 63 -0.46 9.23 -3.43
CA GLU A 63 -1.75 9.78 -3.03
C GLU A 63 -1.96 9.71 -1.52
N TRP A 64 -1.61 8.58 -0.94
CA TRP A 64 -1.72 8.38 0.49
C TRP A 64 -0.89 9.42 1.24
N GLU A 65 0.36 9.61 0.84
CA GLU A 65 1.24 10.60 1.46
C GLU A 65 0.69 12.01 1.33
N ARG A 66 0.11 12.35 0.17
CA ARG A 66 -0.50 13.66 -0.04
C ARG A 66 -1.71 13.87 0.86
N GLU A 67 -2.53 12.84 1.01
CA GLU A 67 -3.73 12.94 1.85
C GLU A 67 -3.35 13.10 3.32
N ARG A 68 -2.25 12.48 3.75
CA ARG A 68 -1.77 12.65 5.11
C ARG A 68 -1.30 14.07 5.39
N THR A 69 -0.65 14.70 4.42
CA THR A 69 -0.11 16.04 4.59
C THR A 69 -1.17 17.15 4.53
N LYS A 70 -2.35 16.85 4.03
CA LYS A 70 -3.42 17.82 3.90
C LYS A 70 -4.23 18.04 5.17
N SER A 71 -4.11 17.20 6.12
CA SER A 71 -4.92 17.29 7.36
C SER A 71 -4.39 18.32 8.35
#